data_070702dde717ebcf0a296caf04527b1e
#
_entry.id   070702dde717ebcf0a296caf04527b1e
#
_cell.length_a   1.000
_cell.length_b   1.000
_cell.length_c   1.000
_cell.angle_alpha   90.00
_cell.angle_beta   90.00
_cell.angle_gamma   90.00
#
_symmetry.space_group_name_H-M   'P 1'
#
loop_
_entity.id
_entity.type
_entity.pdbx_description
1 polymer ?
#
loop_
_entity_poly.entity_id
_entity_poly.type
_entity_poly.pdbx_seq_one_letter_code
_entity_poly.pdbx_strand_id
1 'polypeptide(L)' 'MHRDVKPQNIIVDPKKRILKLIDWGLAEFYHPNQDYNVRVASRYFKGPELLVDFGYYDYSLDIWSTGAMFASMVPPNST' A
#
# COMPACT_ATOMS: atom_id res chain seq x y z
N MET A 1 -2.23 8.42 -5.45
CA MET A 1 -1.97 7.43 -4.38
C MET A 1 -3.13 6.46 -4.27
N HIS A 2 -2.86 5.18 -4.19
CA HIS A 2 -3.90 4.15 -4.01
C HIS A 2 -4.39 4.11 -2.57
N ARG A 3 -3.49 4.07 -1.62
CA ARG A 3 -3.70 4.11 -0.16
C ARG A 3 -4.32 2.84 0.45
N ASP A 4 -4.39 1.75 -0.30
CA ASP A 4 -4.88 0.45 0.22
C ASP A 4 -4.21 -0.72 -0.50
N VAL A 5 -2.89 -0.61 -0.73
CA VAL A 5 -2.12 -1.67 -1.38
C VAL A 5 -1.93 -2.83 -0.41
N LYS A 6 -2.45 -3.98 -0.79
CA LYS A 6 -2.40 -5.23 0.00
C LYS A 6 -2.71 -6.41 -0.92
N PRO A 7 -2.38 -7.66 -0.51
CA PRO A 7 -2.64 -8.83 -1.37
C PRO A 7 -4.10 -8.98 -1.81
N GLN A 8 -5.06 -8.63 -0.95
CA GLN A 8 -6.48 -8.72 -1.27
C GLN A 8 -6.90 -7.81 -2.43
N ASN A 9 -6.10 -6.79 -2.73
CA ASN A 9 -6.38 -5.84 -3.80
C ASN A 9 -5.52 -6.09 -5.04
N ILE A 10 -4.86 -7.24 -5.11
CA ILE A 10 -4.06 -7.65 -6.26
C ILE A 10 -4.72 -8.86 -6.91
N ILE A 11 -5.01 -8.75 -8.20
CA ILE A 11 -5.55 -9.84 -9.01
C ILE A 11 -4.47 -10.26 -10.01
N VAL A 12 -4.18 -11.56 -10.05
CA VAL A 12 -3.12 -12.11 -10.90
C VAL A 12 -3.69 -13.19 -11.81
N ASP A 13 -3.34 -13.13 -13.09
CA ASP A 13 -3.51 -14.22 -14.04
C ASP A 13 -2.12 -14.76 -14.38
N PRO A 14 -1.69 -15.89 -13.77
CA PRO A 14 -0.34 -16.42 -13.98
C PRO A 14 -0.08 -16.84 -15.42
N LYS A 15 -1.08 -17.38 -16.11
CA LYS A 15 -0.93 -17.84 -17.49
C LYS A 15 -0.66 -16.70 -18.44
N LYS A 16 -1.40 -15.59 -18.31
CA LYS A 16 -1.22 -14.40 -19.13
C LYS A 16 -0.16 -13.45 -18.58
N ARG A 17 0.34 -13.72 -17.38
CA ARG A 17 1.31 -12.87 -16.66
C ARG A 17 0.79 -11.44 -16.54
N ILE A 18 -0.48 -11.31 -16.17
CA ILE A 18 -1.16 -10.04 -15.96
C ILE A 18 -1.41 -9.86 -14.46
N LEU A 19 -1.11 -8.68 -13.96
CA LEU A 19 -1.41 -8.27 -12.59
C LEU A 19 -2.22 -6.98 -12.63
N LYS A 20 -3.29 -6.92 -11.81
CA LYS A 20 -4.11 -5.72 -11.69
C LYS A 20 -4.27 -5.33 -10.24
N LEU A 21 -4.16 -4.05 -9.98
CA LEU A 21 -4.45 -3.45 -8.69
C LEU A 21 -5.90 -2.96 -8.71
N ILE A 22 -6.69 -3.42 -7.74
CA ILE A 22 -8.13 -3.12 -7.66
C ILE A 22 -8.46 -2.35 -6.39
N ASP A 23 -9.73 -1.99 -6.25
CA ASP A 23 -10.29 -1.28 -5.09
C ASP A 23 -9.61 0.07 -4.83
N TRP A 24 -9.94 1.02 -5.69
CA TRP A 24 -9.43 2.39 -5.64
C TRP A 24 -10.32 3.30 -4.77
N GLY A 25 -11.12 2.73 -3.87
CA GLY A 25 -12.06 3.46 -3.04
C GLY A 25 -11.41 4.44 -2.09
N LEU A 26 -10.16 4.21 -1.69
CA LEU A 26 -9.38 5.13 -0.85
C LEU A 26 -8.40 5.99 -1.65
N ALA A 27 -8.37 5.85 -2.98
CA ALA A 27 -7.40 6.56 -3.81
C ALA A 27 -7.65 8.07 -3.77
N GLU A 28 -6.55 8.81 -3.85
CA GLU A 28 -6.58 10.27 -3.80
C GLU A 28 -5.49 10.85 -4.70
N PHE A 29 -5.78 11.98 -5.31
CA PHE A 29 -4.76 12.75 -6.02
C PHE A 29 -3.76 13.31 -5.02
N TYR A 30 -2.49 13.33 -5.42
CA TYR A 30 -1.45 13.95 -4.59
C TYR A 30 -1.28 15.42 -4.97
N HIS A 31 -1.34 16.28 -3.96
CA HIS A 31 -1.00 17.70 -4.08
C HIS A 31 0.03 18.05 -3.01
N PRO A 32 1.13 18.74 -3.35
CA PRO A 32 2.14 19.12 -2.36
C PRO A 32 1.56 19.95 -1.21
N ASN A 33 2.07 19.73 -0.01
CA ASN A 33 1.70 20.48 1.19
C ASN A 33 0.25 20.31 1.63
N GLN A 34 -0.38 19.19 1.24
CA GLN A 34 -1.72 18.84 1.71
C GLN A 34 -1.63 17.83 2.84
N ASP A 35 -2.44 18.05 3.88
CA ASP A 35 -2.59 17.14 5.01
C ASP A 35 -3.68 16.11 4.68
N TYR A 36 -3.27 14.86 4.46
CA TYR A 36 -4.18 13.77 4.10
C TYR A 36 -4.59 12.97 5.32
N ASN A 37 -5.71 12.24 5.21
CA ASN A 37 -6.19 11.36 6.24
C ASN A 37 -5.18 10.23 6.50
N VAL A 38 -4.82 9.98 7.77
CA VAL A 38 -3.91 8.90 8.14
C VAL A 38 -4.63 7.58 8.39
N ARG A 39 -5.97 7.58 8.42
CA ARG A 39 -6.78 6.36 8.58
C ARG A 39 -7.03 5.73 7.21
N VAL A 40 -5.96 5.32 6.57
CA VAL A 40 -5.96 4.65 5.27
C VAL A 40 -5.09 3.40 5.37
N ALA A 41 -5.12 2.56 4.34
CA ALA A 41 -4.42 1.28 4.29
C ALA A 41 -4.90 0.29 5.37
N SER A 42 -4.47 -0.94 5.24
CA SER A 42 -4.75 -1.99 6.22
C SER A 42 -3.58 -2.10 7.20
N ARG A 43 -3.87 -2.55 8.41
CA ARG A 43 -2.97 -2.53 9.58
C ARG A 43 -1.53 -2.96 9.25
N TYR A 44 -1.37 -4.09 8.56
CA TYR A 44 -0.04 -4.66 8.32
C TYR A 44 0.74 -3.93 7.22
N PHE A 45 0.06 -3.08 6.47
CA PHE A 45 0.61 -2.39 5.31
C PHE A 45 0.72 -0.88 5.51
N LYS A 46 0.45 -0.40 6.74
CA LYS A 46 0.57 1.00 7.09
C LYS A 46 2.05 1.36 7.25
N GLY A 47 2.49 2.39 6.51
CA GLY A 47 3.81 2.93 6.69
C GLY A 47 3.97 3.68 8.01
N PRO A 48 5.21 3.96 8.41
CA PRO A 48 5.47 4.67 9.67
C PRO A 48 4.81 6.04 9.72
N GLU A 49 4.65 6.72 8.58
CA GLU A 49 3.96 8.02 8.54
C GLU A 49 2.52 7.94 9.04
N LEU A 50 1.82 6.84 8.74
CA LEU A 50 0.44 6.65 9.20
C LEU A 50 0.39 6.29 10.69
N LEU A 51 1.38 5.54 11.16
CA LEU A 51 1.42 5.10 12.56
C LEU A 51 1.76 6.24 13.52
N VAL A 52 2.48 7.26 13.05
CA VAL A 52 2.83 8.43 13.86
C VAL A 52 1.94 9.63 13.53
N ASP A 53 0.82 9.40 12.84
CA ASP A 53 -0.20 10.42 12.58
C ASP A 53 0.32 11.59 11.73
N PHE A 54 1.25 11.31 10.80
CA PHE A 54 1.83 12.32 9.92
C PHE A 54 1.11 12.32 8.56
N GLY A 55 0.24 13.30 8.35
CA GLY A 55 -0.63 13.38 7.17
C GLY A 55 0.00 13.98 5.92
N TYR A 56 1.20 14.53 6.01
CA TYR A 56 1.91 15.13 4.85
C TYR A 56 2.72 14.08 4.11
N TYR A 57 2.06 12.98 3.71
CA TYR A 57 2.71 11.91 2.97
C TYR A 57 2.48 12.06 1.46
N ASP A 58 3.11 11.21 0.67
CA ASP A 58 3.02 11.23 -0.79
C ASP A 58 2.92 9.79 -1.35
N TYR A 59 3.29 9.62 -2.60
CA TYR A 59 3.25 8.32 -3.28
C TYR A 59 4.06 7.24 -2.56
N SER A 60 5.06 7.60 -1.77
CA SER A 60 5.91 6.67 -1.04
C SER A 60 5.12 5.81 -0.04
N LEU A 61 3.96 6.28 0.40
CA LEU A 61 3.02 5.50 1.20
C LEU A 61 2.70 4.15 0.55
N ASP A 62 2.43 4.14 -0.75
CA ASP A 62 2.10 2.91 -1.48
C ASP A 62 3.33 2.02 -1.66
N ILE A 63 4.51 2.61 -1.76
CA ILE A 63 5.76 1.85 -1.88
C ILE A 63 6.05 1.09 -0.58
N TRP A 64 5.84 1.71 0.58
CA TRP A 64 5.96 0.99 1.86
C TRP A 64 5.01 -0.21 1.90
N SER A 65 3.74 -0.01 1.53
CA SER A 65 2.73 -1.07 1.51
C SER A 65 3.14 -2.21 0.57
N THR A 66 3.68 -1.87 -0.60
CA THR A 66 4.19 -2.85 -1.57
C THR A 66 5.36 -3.64 -0.98
N GLY A 67 6.29 -2.96 -0.28
CA GLY A 67 7.40 -3.62 0.38
C GLY A 67 6.95 -4.56 1.49
N ALA A 68 5.98 -4.15 2.29
CA ALA A 68 5.41 -4.99 3.34
C ALA A 68 4.73 -6.24 2.75
N MET A 69 4.00 -6.07 1.65
CA MET A 69 3.39 -7.18 0.92
C MET A 69 4.44 -8.14 0.39
N PHE A 70 5.51 -7.62 -0.20
CA PHE A 70 6.62 -8.43 -0.70
C PHE A 70 7.28 -9.21 0.44
N ALA A 71 7.53 -8.56 1.57
CA ALA A 71 8.10 -9.22 2.75
C ALA A 71 7.22 -10.36 3.26
N SER A 72 5.89 -10.21 3.17
CA SER A 72 4.95 -11.25 3.60
C SER A 72 5.02 -12.52 2.76
N MET A 73 5.58 -12.44 1.56
CA MET A 73 5.76 -13.59 0.67
C MET A 73 7.00 -14.40 1.01
N VAL A 74 7.90 -13.89 1.84
CA VAL A 74 9.12 -14.60 2.26
C VAL A 74 8.75 -15.57 3.38
N PRO A 75 9.11 -16.87 3.27
CA PRO A 75 8.80 -17.84 4.32
C PRO A 75 9.49 -17.45 5.64
N PRO A 76 8.82 -17.65 6.80
CA PRO A 76 9.37 -17.23 8.08
C PRO A 76 10.66 -17.93 8.48
N ASN A 77 10.98 -19.09 7.91
CA ASN A 77 12.18 -19.88 8.21
C ASN A 77 13.17 -19.89 7.04
N SER A 78 13.23 -18.83 6.26
CA SER A 78 14.08 -18.75 5.08
C SER A 78 15.54 -18.37 5.37
N THR A 79 15.94 -18.36 6.61
CA THR A 79 17.33 -18.10 7.04
C THR A 79 18.19 -19.35 6.99
#